data_951f7e20b53edd9ecd55f45b7e43c51b
#
_entry.id   951f7e20b53edd9ecd55f45b7e43c51b
#
_cell.length_a   1.000
_cell.length_b   1.000
_cell.length_c   1.000
_cell.angle_alpha   90.00
_cell.angle_beta   90.00
_cell.angle_gamma   90.00
#
_symmetry.space_group_name_H-M   'P 1'
#
loop_
_entity.id
_entity.type
_entity.pdbx_description
1 polymer ?
#
loop_
_entity_poly.entity_id
_entity_poly.type
_entity_poly.pdbx_seq_one_letter_code
_entity_poly.pdbx_strand_id
1 'polypeptide(L)'
;MTSPGPSALRTCISGGAALPVEVLRGLEEAFGVPVLEGYGLPETSPVASFNHPGRERKPGSIGTPIRDVRMRVVDGEDHEVPQGEVGEIVIRGPNVMRGYWQRPEATAEALRDGWFHTGDLARVDSGGYYYIVDRKKDLIIRGGYNIYPREIEEVLYEHPAVAEAAVIGLPHPALGEEVGAAVALKPGAVITADELRDYVKGQVAAYKYPRHVWILGALPKGPTGKIVKRDIVIPANLTAP
;
A
#
# COMPACT_ATOMS: atom_id res chain seq x y z
N MET A 1 -24.28 2.49 -21.10
CA MET A 1 -24.63 3.13 -19.81
C MET A 1 -24.63 4.63 -20.06
N THR A 2 -25.75 5.32 -19.84
CA THR A 2 -25.84 6.78 -19.98
C THR A 2 -24.98 7.41 -18.88
N SER A 3 -24.05 8.27 -19.28
CA SER A 3 -23.29 9.08 -18.30
C SER A 3 -24.27 9.76 -17.35
N PRO A 4 -24.06 9.73 -16.04
CA PRO A 4 -24.84 10.56 -15.13
C PRO A 4 -24.70 12.01 -15.58
N GLY A 5 -25.83 12.74 -15.61
CA GLY A 5 -25.85 14.16 -15.96
C GLY A 5 -24.88 14.98 -15.10
N PRO A 6 -24.71 16.30 -15.36
CA PRO A 6 -23.71 17.11 -14.72
C PRO A 6 -23.81 17.00 -13.19
N SER A 7 -22.90 16.26 -12.63
CA SER A 7 -22.78 16.05 -11.19
C SER A 7 -22.21 17.32 -10.55
N ALA A 8 -22.71 17.71 -9.38
CA ALA A 8 -22.12 18.76 -8.57
C ALA A 8 -20.79 18.32 -7.92
N LEU A 9 -20.34 17.09 -8.21
CA LEU A 9 -19.07 16.53 -7.75
C LEU A 9 -17.91 17.36 -8.29
N ARG A 10 -17.01 17.80 -7.41
CA ARG A 10 -15.84 18.61 -7.77
C ARG A 10 -14.52 17.93 -7.46
N THR A 11 -14.53 17.01 -6.52
CA THR A 11 -13.33 16.33 -6.02
C THR A 11 -13.73 15.02 -5.38
N CYS A 12 -12.94 13.99 -5.60
CA CYS A 12 -13.00 12.74 -4.83
C CYS A 12 -11.82 12.70 -3.85
N ILE A 13 -12.02 12.01 -2.74
CA ILE A 13 -10.99 11.81 -1.73
C ILE A 13 -10.79 10.30 -1.54
N SER A 14 -9.55 9.87 -1.54
CA SER A 14 -9.16 8.52 -1.19
C SER A 14 -8.21 8.51 -0.01
N GLY A 15 -8.42 7.59 0.93
CA GLY A 15 -7.56 7.41 2.08
C GLY A 15 -7.91 6.14 2.86
N GLY A 16 -7.04 5.79 3.80
CA GLY A 16 -7.24 4.63 4.64
C GLY A 16 -6.79 3.30 4.03
N ALA A 17 -6.61 3.19 2.72
CA ALA A 17 -5.94 2.09 2.01
C ALA A 17 -5.17 2.65 0.82
N ALA A 18 -4.18 1.91 0.34
CA ALA A 18 -3.51 2.25 -0.90
C ALA A 18 -4.53 2.23 -2.06
N LEU A 19 -4.52 3.27 -2.88
CA LEU A 19 -5.30 3.35 -4.10
C LEU A 19 -4.36 3.02 -5.27
N PRO A 20 -4.58 1.92 -6.01
CA PRO A 20 -3.81 1.66 -7.21
C PRO A 20 -3.92 2.81 -8.21
N VAL A 21 -2.79 3.18 -8.82
CA VAL A 21 -2.74 4.34 -9.73
C VAL A 21 -3.71 4.17 -10.92
N GLU A 22 -3.87 2.96 -11.44
CA GLU A 22 -4.83 2.68 -12.51
C GLU A 22 -6.29 2.88 -12.07
N VAL A 23 -6.63 2.54 -10.82
CA VAL A 23 -7.96 2.79 -10.28
C VAL A 23 -8.20 4.29 -10.10
N LEU A 24 -7.19 5.04 -9.63
CA LEU A 24 -7.23 6.50 -9.53
C LEU A 24 -7.52 7.13 -10.90
N ARG A 25 -6.75 6.76 -11.93
CA ARG A 25 -6.92 7.26 -13.31
C ARG A 25 -8.31 6.94 -13.86
N GLY A 26 -8.77 5.70 -13.67
CA GLY A 26 -10.11 5.29 -14.11
C GLY A 26 -11.23 6.08 -13.43
N LEU A 27 -11.08 6.42 -12.14
CA LEU A 27 -12.04 7.28 -11.43
C LEU A 27 -12.02 8.72 -11.97
N GLU A 28 -10.86 9.30 -12.20
CA GLU A 28 -10.71 10.65 -12.76
C GLU A 28 -11.30 10.74 -14.17
N GLU A 29 -11.07 9.71 -15.00
CA GLU A 29 -11.65 9.63 -16.34
C GLU A 29 -13.17 9.48 -16.29
N ALA A 30 -13.70 8.61 -15.45
CA ALA A 30 -15.13 8.32 -15.37
C ALA A 30 -15.95 9.50 -14.83
N PHE A 31 -15.40 10.27 -13.88
CA PHE A 31 -16.13 11.35 -13.20
C PHE A 31 -15.70 12.75 -13.63
N GLY A 32 -14.58 12.91 -14.34
CA GLY A 32 -14.06 14.20 -14.77
C GLY A 32 -13.63 15.12 -13.61
N VAL A 33 -13.27 14.54 -12.46
CA VAL A 33 -12.89 15.29 -11.25
C VAL A 33 -11.61 14.71 -10.65
N PRO A 34 -10.79 15.56 -10.00
CA PRO A 34 -9.55 15.09 -9.38
C PRO A 34 -9.83 14.19 -8.17
N VAL A 35 -9.00 13.15 -8.02
CA VAL A 35 -8.92 12.33 -6.80
C VAL A 35 -7.75 12.80 -5.97
N LEU A 36 -8.00 13.18 -4.73
CA LEU A 36 -6.98 13.58 -3.77
C LEU A 36 -6.71 12.43 -2.81
N GLU A 37 -5.48 11.95 -2.79
CA GLU A 37 -5.05 10.94 -1.84
C GLU A 37 -4.56 11.58 -0.55
N GLY A 38 -4.93 10.98 0.58
CA GLY A 38 -4.48 11.37 1.89
C GLY A 38 -4.08 10.15 2.72
N TYR A 39 -3.27 10.39 3.74
CA TYR A 39 -2.77 9.36 4.63
C TYR A 39 -2.95 9.76 6.08
N GLY A 40 -3.19 8.73 6.88
CA GLY A 40 -3.23 8.82 8.30
C GLY A 40 -3.76 7.54 8.94
N LEU A 41 -3.77 7.55 10.26
CA LEU A 41 -4.16 6.45 11.11
C LEU A 41 -5.07 6.96 12.22
N PRO A 42 -5.83 6.11 12.92
CA PRO A 42 -6.55 6.52 14.13
C PRO A 42 -5.65 7.26 15.12
N GLU A 43 -4.39 6.85 15.22
CA GLU A 43 -3.34 7.42 16.05
C GLU A 43 -2.95 8.86 15.64
N THR A 44 -3.34 9.31 14.46
CA THR A 44 -3.08 10.68 13.94
C THR A 44 -4.35 11.51 13.77
N SER A 45 -5.49 11.11 14.29
CA SER A 45 -6.78 11.81 14.47
C SER A 45 -7.43 12.45 13.23
N PRO A 46 -7.64 11.78 12.12
CA PRO A 46 -6.96 10.63 11.57
C PRO A 46 -5.92 10.98 10.48
N VAL A 47 -5.75 12.27 10.12
CA VAL A 47 -4.98 12.70 8.94
C VAL A 47 -3.59 13.19 9.31
N ALA A 48 -2.58 12.77 8.57
CA ALA A 48 -1.19 13.22 8.71
C ALA A 48 -0.66 13.94 7.45
N SER A 49 -1.03 13.46 6.26
CA SER A 49 -0.66 14.10 4.98
C SER A 49 -1.81 14.08 3.98
N PHE A 50 -1.73 14.95 2.99
CA PHE A 50 -2.74 15.07 1.96
C PHE A 50 -2.19 15.68 0.68
N ASN A 51 -2.72 15.25 -0.49
CA ASN A 51 -2.53 15.95 -1.74
C ASN A 51 -3.40 17.23 -1.74
N HIS A 52 -2.82 18.36 -2.07
CA HIS A 52 -3.50 19.65 -2.00
C HIS A 52 -4.15 20.00 -3.35
N PRO A 53 -5.44 20.43 -3.39
CA PRO A 53 -6.13 20.71 -4.65
C PRO A 53 -5.53 21.88 -5.44
N GLY A 54 -4.82 22.81 -4.78
CA GLY A 54 -4.18 23.98 -5.38
C GLY A 54 -2.69 23.80 -5.70
N ARG A 55 -2.15 22.58 -5.61
CA ARG A 55 -0.75 22.26 -5.91
C ARG A 55 -0.67 21.12 -6.90
N GLU A 56 0.53 20.84 -7.41
CA GLU A 56 0.78 19.64 -8.18
C GLU A 56 0.31 18.41 -7.40
N ARG A 57 -0.47 17.57 -8.04
CA ARG A 57 -0.87 16.26 -7.52
C ARG A 57 0.02 15.20 -8.16
N LYS A 58 0.56 14.33 -7.33
CA LYS A 58 1.39 13.22 -7.80
C LYS A 58 0.65 11.91 -7.53
N PRO A 59 0.07 11.26 -8.56
CA PRO A 59 -0.62 9.98 -8.39
C PRO A 59 0.24 8.94 -7.66
N GLY A 60 -0.38 8.19 -6.74
CA GLY A 60 0.32 7.22 -5.89
C GLY A 60 1.05 7.83 -4.70
N SER A 61 1.13 9.19 -4.60
CA SER A 61 1.65 9.84 -3.40
C SER A 61 0.53 10.11 -2.40
N ILE A 62 0.85 10.02 -1.13
CA ILE A 62 -0.02 10.43 -0.03
C ILE A 62 0.06 11.94 0.26
N GLY A 63 0.64 12.70 -0.66
CA GLY A 63 0.80 14.15 -0.55
C GLY A 63 1.94 14.59 0.38
N THR A 64 1.76 15.77 0.95
CA THR A 64 2.69 16.42 1.88
C THR A 64 2.06 16.52 3.27
N PRO A 65 2.85 16.65 4.36
CA PRO A 65 2.31 16.83 5.71
C PRO A 65 1.28 17.96 5.78
N ILE A 66 0.20 17.76 6.53
CA ILE A 66 -0.77 18.82 6.80
C ILE A 66 -0.16 19.87 7.74
N ARG A 67 -0.83 21.02 7.88
CA ARG A 67 -0.35 22.11 8.73
C ARG A 67 -0.08 21.64 10.17
N ASP A 68 1.04 22.08 10.73
CA ASP A 68 1.52 21.78 12.08
C ASP A 68 1.90 20.31 12.32
N VAL A 69 1.89 19.45 11.28
CA VAL A 69 2.36 18.08 11.32
C VAL A 69 3.74 17.98 10.64
N ARG A 70 4.62 17.21 11.25
CA ARG A 70 5.93 16.87 10.69
C ARG A 70 5.99 15.38 10.42
N MET A 71 6.56 15.02 9.29
CA MET A 71 6.81 13.63 8.92
C MET A 71 8.28 13.49 8.53
N ARG A 72 8.85 12.32 8.84
CA ARG A 72 10.19 11.90 8.42
C ARG A 72 10.13 10.47 7.93
N VAL A 73 11.14 10.09 7.18
CA VAL A 73 11.41 8.69 6.82
C VAL A 73 12.71 8.31 7.51
N VAL A 74 12.67 7.27 8.36
CA VAL A 74 13.80 6.88 9.21
C VAL A 74 14.16 5.41 9.03
N ASP A 75 15.39 5.08 9.36
CA ASP A 75 15.92 3.72 9.42
C ASP A 75 15.55 3.00 10.74
N GLY A 76 16.13 1.83 10.99
CA GLY A 76 15.90 1.05 12.21
C GLY A 76 16.50 1.66 13.49
N GLU A 77 17.37 2.65 13.35
CA GLU A 77 18.05 3.38 14.44
C GLU A 77 17.47 4.80 14.62
N ASP A 78 16.33 5.09 13.97
CA ASP A 78 15.60 6.37 13.99
C ASP A 78 16.38 7.56 13.35
N HIS A 79 17.41 7.27 12.54
CA HIS A 79 18.08 8.27 11.72
C HIS A 79 17.29 8.53 10.43
N GLU A 80 17.21 9.81 10.04
CA GLU A 80 16.56 10.18 8.80
C GLU A 80 17.34 9.63 7.60
N VAL A 81 16.65 8.87 6.72
CA VAL A 81 17.28 8.30 5.53
C VAL A 81 17.45 9.34 4.43
N PRO A 82 18.43 9.16 3.51
CA PRO A 82 18.57 10.00 2.34
C PRO A 82 17.28 10.07 1.51
N GLN A 83 17.06 11.21 0.87
CA GLN A 83 15.91 11.44 0.02
C GLN A 83 15.80 10.39 -1.07
N GLY A 84 14.61 9.80 -1.22
CA GLY A 84 14.32 8.73 -2.17
C GLY A 84 14.56 7.32 -1.63
N GLU A 85 15.29 7.18 -0.53
CA GLU A 85 15.47 5.90 0.15
C GLU A 85 14.22 5.51 0.96
N VAL A 86 14.07 4.20 1.17
CA VAL A 86 12.94 3.63 1.91
C VAL A 86 13.26 3.50 3.37
N GLY A 87 12.35 3.98 4.21
CA GLY A 87 12.40 3.82 5.66
C GLY A 87 11.00 3.90 6.26
N GLU A 88 10.90 3.83 7.58
CA GLU A 88 9.64 3.95 8.30
C GLU A 88 9.18 5.42 8.38
N ILE A 89 7.90 5.68 8.11
CA ILE A 89 7.32 7.00 8.39
C ILE A 89 7.18 7.17 9.91
N VAL A 90 7.73 8.27 10.39
CA VAL A 90 7.47 8.75 11.75
C VAL A 90 6.80 10.11 11.73
N ILE A 91 5.84 10.32 12.63
CA ILE A 91 4.96 11.48 12.62
C ILE A 91 5.03 12.20 13.97
N ARG A 92 5.09 13.54 13.90
CA ARG A 92 5.01 14.41 15.10
C ARG A 92 4.07 15.57 14.80
N GLY A 93 3.09 15.80 15.68
CA GLY A 93 2.14 16.91 15.54
C GLY A 93 1.08 16.89 16.62
N PRO A 94 0.25 17.94 16.66
CA PRO A 94 -0.85 18.05 17.64
C PRO A 94 -1.95 17.02 17.42
N ASN A 95 -1.99 16.39 16.24
CA ASN A 95 -2.94 15.35 15.84
C ASN A 95 -2.53 13.95 16.34
N VAL A 96 -1.30 13.77 16.82
CA VAL A 96 -0.82 12.47 17.32
C VAL A 96 -1.45 12.17 18.68
N MET A 97 -1.92 10.94 18.84
CA MET A 97 -2.53 10.44 20.08
C MET A 97 -1.57 10.57 21.28
N ARG A 98 -2.14 10.58 22.48
CA ARG A 98 -1.36 10.55 23.74
C ARG A 98 -0.86 9.15 24.10
N GLY A 99 -1.48 8.12 23.53
CA GLY A 99 -1.13 6.72 23.76
C GLY A 99 -2.33 5.79 23.64
N TYR A 100 -2.06 4.50 23.72
CA TYR A 100 -3.07 3.45 23.73
C TYR A 100 -3.66 3.27 25.14
N TRP A 101 -5.00 3.21 25.21
CA TRP A 101 -5.70 3.06 26.49
C TRP A 101 -5.26 1.79 27.23
N GLN A 102 -4.79 1.94 28.46
CA GLN A 102 -4.30 0.86 29.33
C GLN A 102 -3.20 -0.03 28.72
N ARG A 103 -2.43 0.51 27.76
CA ARG A 103 -1.34 -0.21 27.06
C ARG A 103 -0.05 0.62 27.10
N PRO A 104 0.57 0.81 28.28
CA PRO A 104 1.74 1.67 28.41
C PRO A 104 2.96 1.16 27.61
N GLU A 105 3.17 -0.15 27.55
CA GLU A 105 4.27 -0.76 26.78
C GLU A 105 4.11 -0.52 25.28
N ALA A 106 2.93 -0.82 24.71
CA ALA A 106 2.64 -0.56 23.32
C ALA A 106 2.70 0.95 22.99
N THR A 107 2.34 1.81 23.96
CA THR A 107 2.48 3.26 23.80
C THR A 107 3.94 3.66 23.73
N ALA A 108 4.80 3.15 24.61
CA ALA A 108 6.23 3.45 24.63
C ALA A 108 6.94 2.93 23.36
N GLU A 109 6.51 1.79 22.83
CA GLU A 109 7.00 1.25 21.56
C GLU A 109 6.63 2.14 20.38
N ALA A 110 5.37 2.62 20.34
CA ALA A 110 4.86 3.41 19.23
C ALA A 110 5.27 4.89 19.30
N LEU A 111 5.47 5.44 20.50
CA LEU A 111 5.82 6.84 20.72
C LEU A 111 7.24 6.94 21.31
N ARG A 112 8.23 7.14 20.42
CA ARG A 112 9.64 7.26 20.81
C ARG A 112 10.14 8.67 20.52
N ASP A 113 10.82 9.30 21.45
CA ASP A 113 11.40 10.63 21.33
C ASP A 113 10.46 11.72 20.80
N GLY A 114 9.16 11.57 21.09
CA GLY A 114 8.10 12.47 20.62
C GLY A 114 7.67 12.25 19.19
N TRP A 115 8.06 11.14 18.57
CA TRP A 115 7.62 10.70 17.24
C TRP A 115 6.76 9.44 17.34
N PHE A 116 5.70 9.41 16.58
CA PHE A 116 4.85 8.24 16.40
C PHE A 116 5.38 7.38 15.24
N HIS A 117 5.71 6.15 15.53
CA HIS A 117 6.18 5.13 14.59
C HIS A 117 4.97 4.42 13.99
N THR A 118 4.79 4.58 12.69
CA THR A 118 3.56 4.12 12.02
C THR A 118 3.57 2.64 11.64
N GLY A 119 4.76 2.05 11.51
CA GLY A 119 4.94 0.74 10.90
C GLY A 119 4.74 0.72 9.39
N ASP A 120 4.52 1.88 8.76
CA ASP A 120 4.40 2.01 7.30
C ASP A 120 5.74 2.46 6.71
N LEU A 121 6.19 1.78 5.67
CA LEU A 121 7.41 2.09 4.93
C LEU A 121 7.10 3.05 3.79
N ALA A 122 7.94 4.05 3.62
CA ALA A 122 7.77 5.05 2.57
C ALA A 122 9.10 5.62 2.08
N ARG A 123 9.03 6.37 1.01
CA ARG A 123 10.08 7.26 0.53
C ARG A 123 9.53 8.66 0.32
N VAL A 124 10.39 9.66 0.32
CA VAL A 124 10.04 11.06 0.04
C VAL A 124 10.79 11.54 -1.20
N ASP A 125 10.10 12.24 -2.11
CA ASP A 125 10.74 12.81 -3.30
C ASP A 125 11.29 14.23 -3.07
N SER A 126 11.94 14.79 -4.08
CA SER A 126 12.53 16.13 -4.04
C SER A 126 11.50 17.26 -3.87
N GLY A 127 10.23 17.00 -4.14
CA GLY A 127 9.13 17.93 -3.90
C GLY A 127 8.52 17.80 -2.51
N GLY A 128 9.01 16.91 -1.65
CA GLY A 128 8.46 16.64 -0.31
C GLY A 128 7.20 15.80 -0.31
N TYR A 129 6.90 15.10 -1.42
CA TYR A 129 5.77 14.18 -1.50
C TYR A 129 6.19 12.80 -0.99
N TYR A 130 5.35 12.23 -0.14
CA TYR A 130 5.55 10.90 0.44
C TYR A 130 4.83 9.84 -0.38
N TYR A 131 5.48 8.69 -0.52
CA TYR A 131 4.94 7.52 -1.23
C TYR A 131 5.03 6.32 -0.31
N ILE A 132 3.89 5.76 0.06
CA ILE A 132 3.87 4.49 0.80
C ILE A 132 4.42 3.40 -0.11
N VAL A 133 5.42 2.71 0.38
CA VAL A 133 6.04 1.57 -0.30
C VAL A 133 5.37 0.28 0.16
N ASP A 134 5.24 0.09 1.49
CA ASP A 134 4.54 -1.05 2.07
C ASP A 134 4.36 -0.89 3.59
N ARG A 135 3.91 -1.95 4.25
CA ARG A 135 3.96 -2.08 5.70
C ARG A 135 5.18 -2.87 6.13
N LYS A 136 5.84 -2.45 7.19
CA LYS A 136 7.02 -3.13 7.77
C LYS A 136 6.74 -4.62 8.05
N LYS A 137 5.53 -4.93 8.54
CA LYS A 137 5.10 -6.30 8.85
C LYS A 137 4.70 -7.14 7.63
N ASP A 138 4.45 -6.51 6.50
CA ASP A 138 4.02 -7.18 5.26
C ASP A 138 5.21 -7.34 4.27
N LEU A 139 6.40 -6.82 4.66
CA LEU A 139 7.64 -6.98 3.91
C LEU A 139 8.00 -8.46 3.76
N ILE A 140 8.24 -8.90 2.56
CA ILE A 140 8.68 -10.27 2.25
C ILE A 140 10.21 -10.29 2.21
N ILE A 141 10.82 -11.18 3.01
CA ILE A 141 12.28 -11.35 3.04
C ILE A 141 12.65 -12.66 2.35
N ARG A 142 13.02 -12.54 1.08
CA ARG A 142 13.36 -13.67 0.23
C ARG A 142 14.86 -13.75 -0.01
N GLY A 143 15.53 -14.73 0.62
CA GLY A 143 16.97 -14.93 0.43
C GLY A 143 17.80 -13.68 0.79
N GLY A 144 17.38 -12.91 1.79
CA GLY A 144 18.03 -11.66 2.22
C GLY A 144 17.60 -10.41 1.43
N TYR A 145 16.78 -10.54 0.41
CA TYR A 145 16.24 -9.40 -0.34
C TYR A 145 14.90 -8.94 0.23
N ASN A 146 14.77 -7.64 0.42
CA ASN A 146 13.49 -7.01 0.76
C ASN A 146 12.62 -6.89 -0.49
N ILE A 147 11.44 -7.50 -0.45
CA ILE A 147 10.44 -7.41 -1.51
C ILE A 147 9.21 -6.74 -0.93
N TYR A 148 8.77 -5.68 -1.59
CA TYR A 148 7.62 -4.91 -1.20
C TYR A 148 6.39 -5.41 -1.98
N PRO A 149 5.43 -6.08 -1.31
CA PRO A 149 4.21 -6.59 -1.94
C PRO A 149 3.51 -5.59 -2.84
N ARG A 150 3.41 -4.34 -2.42
CA ARG A 150 2.71 -3.30 -3.16
C ARG A 150 3.29 -3.04 -4.55
N GLU A 151 4.60 -3.11 -4.72
CA GLU A 151 5.25 -2.93 -6.04
C GLU A 151 4.73 -3.96 -7.05
N ILE A 152 4.50 -5.17 -6.59
CA ILE A 152 4.01 -6.28 -7.42
C ILE A 152 2.49 -6.17 -7.61
N GLU A 153 1.77 -5.76 -6.59
CA GLU A 153 0.32 -5.51 -6.64
C GLU A 153 -0.01 -4.43 -7.67
N GLU A 154 0.74 -3.31 -7.71
CA GLU A 154 0.56 -2.24 -8.70
C GLU A 154 0.71 -2.79 -10.13
N VAL A 155 1.74 -3.59 -10.40
CA VAL A 155 1.93 -4.24 -11.70
C VAL A 155 0.76 -5.17 -12.05
N LEU A 156 0.26 -5.94 -11.07
CA LEU A 156 -0.91 -6.80 -11.30
C LEU A 156 -2.18 -5.99 -11.63
N TYR A 157 -2.38 -4.84 -10.98
CA TYR A 157 -3.52 -3.96 -11.25
C TYR A 157 -3.47 -3.31 -12.63
N GLU A 158 -2.29 -3.15 -13.25
CA GLU A 158 -2.15 -2.69 -14.64
C GLU A 158 -2.68 -3.72 -15.65
N HIS A 159 -2.78 -4.99 -15.26
CA HIS A 159 -3.29 -6.02 -16.16
C HIS A 159 -4.81 -5.91 -16.34
N PRO A 160 -5.33 -5.83 -17.60
CA PRO A 160 -6.75 -5.56 -17.87
C PRO A 160 -7.73 -6.59 -17.27
N ALA A 161 -7.30 -7.84 -17.07
CA ALA A 161 -8.13 -8.89 -16.49
C ALA A 161 -8.20 -8.85 -14.95
N VAL A 162 -7.33 -8.13 -14.27
CA VAL A 162 -7.24 -8.13 -12.80
C VAL A 162 -8.22 -7.12 -12.20
N ALA A 163 -9.03 -7.58 -11.25
CA ALA A 163 -9.89 -6.76 -10.42
C ALA A 163 -9.26 -6.46 -9.05
N GLU A 164 -8.64 -7.48 -8.43
CA GLU A 164 -8.00 -7.36 -7.13
C GLU A 164 -6.74 -8.21 -7.09
N ALA A 165 -5.73 -7.74 -6.40
CA ALA A 165 -4.48 -8.45 -6.20
C ALA A 165 -3.99 -8.26 -4.76
N ALA A 166 -3.39 -9.31 -4.20
CA ALA A 166 -2.68 -9.25 -2.93
C ALA A 166 -1.46 -10.17 -2.99
N VAL A 167 -0.32 -9.63 -2.61
CA VAL A 167 0.96 -10.34 -2.59
C VAL A 167 1.35 -10.61 -1.14
N ILE A 168 1.77 -11.84 -0.86
CA ILE A 168 2.13 -12.31 0.48
C ILE A 168 3.39 -13.17 0.43
N GLY A 169 4.11 -13.21 1.55
CA GLY A 169 5.20 -14.15 1.78
C GLY A 169 4.64 -15.55 2.09
N LEU A 170 5.19 -16.55 1.43
CA LEU A 170 4.95 -17.97 1.69
C LEU A 170 6.18 -18.55 2.37
N PRO A 171 6.08 -19.33 3.43
CA PRO A 171 7.24 -19.98 4.05
C PRO A 171 8.05 -20.79 3.03
N HIS A 172 9.38 -20.62 3.02
CA HIS A 172 10.27 -21.34 2.12
C HIS A 172 11.52 -21.81 2.87
N PRO A 173 11.85 -23.12 2.83
CA PRO A 173 12.89 -23.70 3.70
C PRO A 173 14.31 -23.14 3.47
N ALA A 174 14.63 -22.73 2.24
CA ALA A 174 15.98 -22.22 1.90
C ALA A 174 16.05 -20.69 1.80
N LEU A 175 14.92 -20.00 1.58
CA LEU A 175 14.90 -18.56 1.32
C LEU A 175 14.26 -17.77 2.45
N GLY A 176 13.73 -18.42 3.49
CA GLY A 176 12.88 -17.83 4.51
C GLY A 176 11.45 -17.65 3.98
N GLU A 177 11.27 -16.83 2.96
CA GLU A 177 9.99 -16.63 2.29
C GLU A 177 10.12 -16.73 0.78
N GLU A 178 9.02 -17.08 0.12
CA GLU A 178 8.83 -17.00 -1.32
C GLU A 178 7.62 -16.09 -1.63
N VAL A 179 7.65 -15.47 -2.79
CA VAL A 179 6.58 -14.54 -3.19
C VAL A 179 5.40 -15.29 -3.77
N GLY A 180 4.22 -15.06 -3.16
CA GLY A 180 2.95 -15.56 -3.65
C GLY A 180 1.97 -14.42 -3.95
N ALA A 181 1.13 -14.60 -4.98
CA ALA A 181 0.10 -13.63 -5.35
C ALA A 181 -1.28 -14.29 -5.47
N ALA A 182 -2.24 -13.79 -4.70
CA ALA A 182 -3.66 -14.10 -4.83
C ALA A 182 -4.33 -13.03 -5.70
N VAL A 183 -5.08 -13.43 -6.71
CA VAL A 183 -5.70 -12.53 -7.68
C VAL A 183 -7.19 -12.84 -7.84
N ALA A 184 -8.04 -11.81 -7.89
CA ALA A 184 -9.41 -11.93 -8.36
C ALA A 184 -9.55 -11.24 -9.72
N LEU A 185 -10.23 -11.91 -10.66
CA LEU A 185 -10.41 -11.41 -12.02
C LEU A 185 -11.66 -10.53 -12.14
N LYS A 186 -11.63 -9.63 -13.10
CA LYS A 186 -12.83 -8.87 -13.50
C LYS A 186 -13.89 -9.82 -14.06
N PRO A 187 -15.18 -9.49 -13.93
CA PRO A 187 -16.27 -10.31 -14.49
C PRO A 187 -16.07 -10.60 -15.98
N GLY A 188 -16.09 -11.89 -16.34
CA GLY A 188 -15.91 -12.34 -17.72
C GLY A 188 -14.46 -12.39 -18.22
N ALA A 189 -13.50 -11.95 -17.45
CA ALA A 189 -12.08 -12.10 -17.81
C ALA A 189 -11.62 -13.55 -17.66
N VAL A 190 -10.78 -13.99 -18.61
CA VAL A 190 -10.17 -15.33 -18.61
C VAL A 190 -8.68 -15.17 -18.81
N ILE A 191 -7.91 -15.66 -17.85
CA ILE A 191 -6.44 -15.68 -17.88
C ILE A 191 -5.97 -16.77 -16.92
N THR A 192 -4.84 -17.36 -17.20
CA THR A 192 -4.23 -18.38 -16.33
C THR A 192 -3.29 -17.74 -15.29
N ALA A 193 -3.04 -18.45 -14.21
CA ALA A 193 -2.07 -18.06 -13.19
C ALA A 193 -0.64 -17.92 -13.77
N ASP A 194 -0.28 -18.78 -14.72
CA ASP A 194 1.03 -18.75 -15.38
C ASP A 194 1.18 -17.51 -16.27
N GLU A 195 0.16 -17.13 -17.01
CA GLU A 195 0.18 -15.91 -17.83
C GLU A 195 0.31 -14.66 -16.96
N LEU A 196 -0.39 -14.58 -15.81
CA LEU A 196 -0.24 -13.49 -14.87
C LEU A 196 1.17 -13.44 -14.25
N ARG A 197 1.72 -14.59 -13.89
CA ARG A 197 3.09 -14.69 -13.40
C ARG A 197 4.10 -14.18 -14.43
N ASP A 198 3.98 -14.60 -15.67
CA ASP A 198 4.89 -14.23 -16.74
C ASP A 198 4.74 -12.73 -17.12
N TYR A 199 3.53 -12.18 -17.01
CA TYR A 199 3.29 -10.74 -17.16
C TYR A 199 4.08 -9.94 -16.10
N VAL A 200 3.95 -10.28 -14.82
CA VAL A 200 4.69 -9.60 -13.73
C VAL A 200 6.19 -9.80 -13.88
N LYS A 201 6.64 -11.01 -14.25
CA LYS A 201 8.06 -11.33 -14.45
C LYS A 201 8.73 -10.43 -15.49
N GLY A 202 8.01 -9.97 -16.48
CA GLY A 202 8.51 -9.06 -17.50
C GLY A 202 8.68 -7.59 -17.02
N GLN A 203 8.13 -7.25 -15.85
CA GLN A 203 8.05 -5.85 -15.39
C GLN A 203 8.80 -5.57 -14.08
N VAL A 204 9.16 -6.61 -13.32
CA VAL A 204 9.90 -6.46 -12.06
C VAL A 204 11.23 -7.19 -12.09
N ALA A 205 12.11 -6.86 -11.16
CA ALA A 205 13.39 -7.58 -11.02
C ALA A 205 13.18 -9.08 -10.76
N ALA A 206 14.07 -9.92 -11.28
CA ALA A 206 13.94 -11.37 -11.27
C ALA A 206 13.74 -12.01 -9.87
N TYR A 207 14.19 -11.36 -8.81
CA TYR A 207 13.99 -11.85 -7.45
C TYR A 207 12.65 -11.45 -6.85
N LYS A 208 11.90 -10.51 -7.47
CA LYS A 208 10.65 -9.94 -6.93
C LYS A 208 9.40 -10.65 -7.44
N TYR A 209 9.39 -11.16 -8.70
CA TYR A 209 8.15 -11.67 -9.26
C TYR A 209 7.61 -12.88 -8.48
N PRO A 210 6.27 -13.02 -8.35
CA PRO A 210 5.65 -14.13 -7.62
C PRO A 210 5.95 -15.46 -8.31
N ARG A 211 6.46 -16.44 -7.54
CA ARG A 211 6.66 -17.80 -8.02
C ARG A 211 5.35 -18.58 -8.08
N HIS A 212 4.45 -18.20 -7.20
CA HIS A 212 3.14 -18.81 -7.05
C HIS A 212 2.06 -17.74 -7.26
N VAL A 213 1.21 -17.96 -8.26
CA VAL A 213 0.02 -17.16 -8.52
C VAL A 213 -1.19 -18.07 -8.42
N TRP A 214 -2.26 -17.65 -7.75
CA TRP A 214 -3.52 -18.37 -7.74
C TRP A 214 -4.70 -17.42 -7.85
N ILE A 215 -5.76 -17.91 -8.49
CA ILE A 215 -6.95 -17.11 -8.78
C ILE A 215 -8.05 -17.52 -7.80
N LEU A 216 -8.65 -16.52 -7.18
CA LEU A 216 -9.78 -16.64 -6.27
C LEU A 216 -11.00 -15.91 -6.85
N GLY A 217 -12.21 -16.31 -6.45
CA GLY A 217 -13.44 -15.62 -6.86
C GLY A 217 -13.54 -14.20 -6.31
N ALA A 218 -13.00 -13.97 -5.12
CA ALA A 218 -12.85 -12.67 -4.48
C ALA A 218 -11.77 -12.75 -3.41
N LEU A 219 -11.12 -11.63 -3.09
CA LEU A 219 -10.19 -11.55 -1.96
C LEU A 219 -10.94 -11.22 -0.66
N PRO A 220 -10.48 -11.74 0.49
CA PRO A 220 -11.09 -11.46 1.78
C PRO A 220 -10.96 -9.97 2.14
N LYS A 221 -12.06 -9.36 2.58
CA LYS A 221 -12.13 -7.94 2.93
C LYS A 221 -12.64 -7.73 4.33
N GLY A 222 -12.08 -6.75 5.00
CA GLY A 222 -12.59 -6.24 6.27
C GLY A 222 -13.84 -5.37 6.09
N PRO A 223 -14.42 -4.90 7.21
CA PRO A 223 -15.62 -4.04 7.18
C PRO A 223 -15.44 -2.73 6.41
N THR A 224 -14.21 -2.28 6.24
CA THR A 224 -13.86 -1.05 5.51
C THR A 224 -13.59 -1.28 4.02
N GLY A 225 -13.78 -2.52 3.52
CA GLY A 225 -13.48 -2.90 2.13
C GLY A 225 -12.00 -3.18 1.84
N LYS A 226 -11.11 -3.04 2.83
CA LYS A 226 -9.68 -3.38 2.66
C LYS A 226 -9.48 -4.88 2.56
N ILE A 227 -8.57 -5.29 1.68
CA ILE A 227 -8.11 -6.67 1.60
C ILE A 227 -7.38 -7.04 2.91
N VAL A 228 -7.75 -8.17 3.48
CA VAL A 228 -7.16 -8.70 4.72
C VAL A 228 -6.21 -9.85 4.36
N LYS A 229 -4.94 -9.51 4.12
CA LYS A 229 -3.92 -10.46 3.63
C LYS A 229 -3.81 -11.74 4.47
N ARG A 230 -3.92 -11.64 5.80
CA ARG A 230 -3.85 -12.80 6.71
C ARG A 230 -4.99 -13.82 6.55
N ASP A 231 -6.11 -13.40 5.95
CA ASP A 231 -7.30 -14.24 5.75
C ASP A 231 -7.33 -14.84 4.33
N ILE A 232 -6.28 -14.61 3.53
CA ILE A 232 -6.15 -15.19 2.18
C ILE A 232 -5.94 -16.69 2.30
N VAL A 233 -6.80 -17.45 1.61
CA VAL A 233 -6.68 -18.91 1.54
C VAL A 233 -5.52 -19.26 0.61
N ILE A 234 -4.49 -19.86 1.17
CA ILE A 234 -3.34 -20.37 0.42
C ILE A 234 -3.64 -21.79 -0.03
N PRO A 235 -3.48 -22.14 -1.31
CA PRO A 235 -3.65 -23.51 -1.80
C PRO A 235 -2.76 -24.51 -1.03
N ALA A 236 -3.31 -25.66 -0.66
CA ALA A 236 -2.64 -26.63 0.19
C ALA A 236 -1.30 -27.15 -0.37
N ASN A 237 -1.18 -27.19 -1.70
CA ASN A 237 0.06 -27.57 -2.39
C ASN A 237 1.18 -26.50 -2.30
N LEU A 238 0.87 -25.29 -1.80
CA LEU A 238 1.82 -24.18 -1.59
C LEU A 238 2.19 -24.00 -0.10
N THR A 239 1.54 -24.73 0.79
CA THR A 239 1.78 -24.68 2.24
C THR A 239 2.60 -25.87 2.75
N ALA A 240 2.93 -26.81 1.89
CA ALA A 240 3.76 -27.96 2.27
C ALA A 240 5.23 -27.53 2.40
N PRO A 241 5.92 -27.99 3.47
CA PRO A 241 7.34 -27.72 3.69
C PRO A 241 8.24 -28.37 2.63
#